data_a9873e990eb46c896d517a487a765ca9
#
_entry.id   a9873e990eb46c896d517a487a765ca9
#
_cell.length_a   1.000
_cell.length_b   1.000
_cell.length_c   1.000
_cell.angle_alpha   90.00
_cell.angle_beta   90.00
_cell.angle_gamma   90.00
#
_symmetry.space_group_name_H-M   'P 1'
#
loop_
_entity.id
_entity.type
_entity.pdbx_description
1 polymer ?
#
loop_
_entity_poly.entity_id
_entity_poly.type
_entity_poly.pdbx_seq_one_letter_code
_entity_poly.pdbx_strand_id
1 'polypeptide(L)'
;VVHYVKIVMDTIFGRDNFKNDIVWKRKGGSANPSNQFGIVTDSILFYSKSDDGFFSPSYSLDNDEAQNYIKERFRNEFDGRKYMLAPIERNAALGIRPNLKYEYNGYTPTYGWMMSREKLQQFDKDNKLHWNSKGKPNRRVFLDEYKGQPTENLWTDIYVINPMARERVNYDT
;
A
#
# COMPACT_ATOMS: atom_id res chain seq x y z
N VAL A 1 4.58 -27.90 -3.61
CA VAL A 1 3.33 -28.14 -4.37
C VAL A 1 2.88 -26.85 -5.07
N VAL A 2 2.86 -25.68 -4.42
CA VAL A 2 2.36 -24.41 -4.99
C VAL A 2 2.99 -24.06 -6.36
N HIS A 3 4.29 -24.30 -6.53
CA HIS A 3 5.00 -23.99 -7.78
C HIS A 3 4.46 -24.78 -8.99
N TYR A 4 4.06 -26.05 -8.80
CA TYR A 4 3.45 -26.84 -9.86
C TYR A 4 2.02 -26.35 -10.17
N VAL A 5 1.26 -25.98 -9.15
CA VAL A 5 -0.07 -25.37 -9.33
C VAL A 5 0.06 -24.05 -10.10
N LYS A 6 1.06 -23.23 -9.79
CA LYS A 6 1.35 -22.00 -10.52
C LYS A 6 1.55 -22.25 -12.02
N ILE A 7 2.35 -23.28 -12.39
CA ILE A 7 2.59 -23.62 -13.81
C ILE A 7 1.29 -24.01 -14.51
N VAL A 8 0.46 -24.82 -13.87
CA VAL A 8 -0.84 -25.22 -14.42
C VAL A 8 -1.75 -24.00 -14.60
N MET A 9 -1.81 -23.13 -13.61
CA MET A 9 -2.61 -21.90 -13.68
C MET A 9 -2.10 -20.93 -14.75
N ASP A 10 -0.79 -20.82 -14.95
CA ASP A 10 -0.20 -20.04 -16.04
C ASP A 10 -0.65 -20.59 -17.43
N THR A 11 -0.81 -21.89 -17.54
CA THR A 11 -1.30 -22.52 -18.78
C THR A 11 -2.79 -22.24 -19.03
N ILE A 12 -3.59 -22.17 -17.96
CA ILE A 12 -5.05 -21.95 -18.05
C ILE A 12 -5.40 -20.49 -18.22
N PHE A 13 -4.81 -19.61 -17.40
CA PHE A 13 -5.16 -18.19 -17.31
C PHE A 13 -4.22 -17.28 -18.11
N GLY A 14 -3.05 -17.78 -18.51
CA GLY A 14 -1.97 -16.98 -19.09
C GLY A 14 -1.07 -16.39 -18.00
N ARG A 15 0.24 -16.42 -18.25
CA ARG A 15 1.27 -15.92 -17.33
C ARG A 15 1.10 -14.44 -17.01
N ASP A 16 0.70 -13.62 -17.98
CA ASP A 16 0.54 -12.17 -17.83
C ASP A 16 -0.66 -11.79 -16.95
N ASN A 17 -1.58 -12.74 -16.77
CA ASN A 17 -2.73 -12.59 -15.89
C ASN A 17 -2.43 -12.94 -14.42
N PHE A 18 -1.23 -13.41 -14.10
CA PHE A 18 -0.78 -13.57 -12.72
C PHE A 18 -0.64 -12.19 -12.04
N LYS A 19 -1.28 -12.01 -10.88
CA LYS A 19 -1.27 -10.74 -10.15
C LYS A 19 -0.41 -10.83 -8.89
N ASN A 20 -0.67 -11.80 -8.02
CA ASN A 20 0.08 -11.97 -6.76
C ASN A 20 0.14 -13.43 -6.30
N ASP A 21 1.21 -13.74 -5.57
CA ASP A 21 1.26 -14.83 -4.59
C ASP A 21 1.00 -14.19 -3.22
N ILE A 22 -0.12 -14.55 -2.59
CA ILE A 22 -0.49 -14.08 -1.26
C ILE A 22 -0.03 -15.14 -0.26
N VAL A 23 0.84 -14.75 0.66
CA VAL A 23 1.35 -15.62 1.70
C VAL A 23 0.50 -15.42 2.95
N TRP A 24 -0.29 -16.42 3.28
CA TRP A 24 -1.12 -16.41 4.47
C TRP A 24 -0.47 -17.19 5.62
N LYS A 25 -0.20 -16.50 6.73
CA LYS A 25 0.27 -17.10 7.98
C LYS A 25 -0.91 -17.66 8.75
N ARG A 26 -1.23 -18.94 8.54
CA ARG A 26 -2.42 -19.58 9.13
C ARG A 26 -2.27 -19.97 10.60
N LYS A 27 -1.04 -20.13 11.11
CA LYS A 27 -0.79 -20.53 12.51
C LYS A 27 0.46 -19.90 13.09
N GLY A 28 0.50 -19.75 14.43
CA GLY A 28 1.59 -19.10 15.14
C GLY A 28 2.80 -19.98 15.45
N GLY A 29 2.69 -21.30 15.29
CA GLY A 29 3.79 -22.23 15.59
C GLY A 29 3.72 -23.49 14.75
N SER A 30 4.80 -24.23 14.70
CA SER A 30 4.89 -25.54 14.07
C SER A 30 5.28 -26.60 15.10
N ALA A 31 4.91 -27.87 14.87
CA ALA A 31 5.52 -29.00 15.53
C ALA A 31 7.01 -29.04 15.21
N ASN A 32 7.84 -29.62 16.09
CA ASN A 32 9.28 -29.73 15.86
C ASN A 32 9.57 -30.59 14.63
N PRO A 33 9.96 -30.01 13.51
CA PRO A 33 10.34 -30.78 12.34
C PRO A 33 11.78 -31.29 12.49
N SER A 34 12.03 -32.51 12.01
CA SER A 34 13.36 -33.13 12.14
C SER A 34 14.30 -32.83 10.97
N ASN A 35 13.77 -32.55 9.76
CA ASN A 35 14.57 -32.44 8.54
C ASN A 35 14.16 -31.27 7.62
N GLN A 36 13.26 -30.40 8.07
CA GLN A 36 12.80 -29.23 7.30
C GLN A 36 12.35 -28.14 8.25
N PHE A 37 12.15 -26.94 7.75
CA PHE A 37 11.52 -25.86 8.53
C PHE A 37 10.02 -26.14 8.75
N GLY A 38 9.48 -25.68 9.89
CA GLY A 38 8.07 -25.80 10.18
C GLY A 38 7.21 -25.00 9.18
N ILE A 39 6.15 -25.62 8.66
CA ILE A 39 5.24 -24.98 7.72
C ILE A 39 4.13 -24.26 8.52
N VAL A 40 4.10 -22.94 8.45
CA VAL A 40 3.13 -22.08 9.16
C VAL A 40 2.31 -21.21 8.20
N THR A 41 2.62 -21.29 6.90
CA THR A 41 1.99 -20.46 5.86
C THR A 41 1.37 -21.31 4.77
N ASP A 42 0.36 -20.76 4.10
CA ASP A 42 -0.18 -21.24 2.84
C ASP A 42 -0.05 -20.13 1.79
N SER A 43 0.02 -20.51 0.51
CA SER A 43 0.04 -19.59 -0.64
C SER A 43 -1.32 -19.58 -1.33
N ILE A 44 -1.80 -18.38 -1.66
CA ILE A 44 -3.01 -18.15 -2.46
C ILE A 44 -2.60 -17.47 -3.74
N LEU A 45 -2.73 -18.17 -4.87
CA LEU A 45 -2.39 -17.64 -6.18
C LEU A 45 -3.54 -16.82 -6.74
N PHE A 46 -3.30 -15.52 -6.97
CA PHE A 46 -4.28 -14.59 -7.50
C PHE A 46 -4.05 -14.31 -8.98
N TYR A 47 -5.06 -14.58 -9.80
CA TYR A 47 -5.08 -14.34 -11.24
C TYR A 47 -6.28 -13.49 -11.63
N SER A 48 -6.11 -12.65 -12.64
CA SER A 48 -7.25 -12.12 -13.41
C SER A 48 -7.64 -13.11 -14.51
N LYS A 49 -8.88 -13.04 -14.99
CA LYS A 49 -9.31 -13.85 -16.14
C LYS A 49 -8.86 -13.22 -17.46
N SER A 50 -8.73 -11.88 -17.48
CA SER A 50 -8.33 -11.09 -18.65
C SER A 50 -7.68 -9.79 -18.17
N ASP A 51 -7.15 -8.99 -19.09
CA ASP A 51 -6.57 -7.68 -18.79
C ASP A 51 -7.62 -6.62 -18.37
N ASP A 52 -8.89 -6.83 -18.66
CA ASP A 52 -10.01 -5.94 -18.30
C ASP A 52 -10.48 -6.12 -16.85
N GLY A 53 -9.72 -6.84 -16.02
CA GLY A 53 -10.06 -7.11 -14.63
C GLY A 53 -10.09 -5.84 -13.79
N PHE A 54 -11.22 -5.55 -13.11
CA PHE A 54 -11.32 -4.49 -12.11
C PHE A 54 -10.71 -4.96 -10.78
N PHE A 55 -9.76 -4.20 -10.25
CA PHE A 55 -9.19 -4.41 -8.92
C PHE A 55 -9.39 -3.17 -8.07
N SER A 56 -10.12 -3.29 -6.96
CA SER A 56 -10.26 -2.23 -5.95
C SER A 56 -9.40 -2.57 -4.74
N PRO A 57 -8.30 -1.84 -4.51
CA PRO A 57 -7.47 -2.09 -3.34
C PRO A 57 -8.25 -1.81 -2.06
N SER A 58 -8.14 -2.71 -1.11
CA SER A 58 -8.63 -2.54 0.25
C SER A 58 -7.60 -1.76 1.08
N TYR A 59 -8.06 -0.96 2.03
CA TYR A 59 -7.23 -0.18 2.95
C TYR A 59 -7.65 -0.45 4.38
N SER A 60 -6.70 -0.49 5.30
CA SER A 60 -6.96 -0.65 6.72
C SER A 60 -6.37 0.51 7.52
N LEU A 61 -7.16 1.01 8.48
CA LEU A 61 -6.72 1.96 9.50
C LEU A 61 -6.49 1.28 10.85
N ASP A 62 -7.05 0.08 11.06
CA ASP A 62 -7.22 -0.53 12.37
C ASP A 62 -6.14 -1.56 12.72
N ASN A 63 -5.30 -1.96 11.75
CA ASN A 63 -4.18 -2.85 12.03
C ASN A 63 -3.03 -2.12 12.74
N ASP A 64 -2.21 -2.85 13.48
CA ASP A 64 -1.10 -2.32 14.27
C ASP A 64 -0.11 -1.50 13.44
N GLU A 65 0.14 -1.90 12.19
CA GLU A 65 1.04 -1.20 11.27
C GLU A 65 0.50 0.16 10.87
N ALA A 66 -0.80 0.26 10.52
CA ALA A 66 -1.45 1.51 10.19
C ALA A 66 -1.49 2.44 11.41
N GLN A 67 -1.79 1.93 12.59
CA GLN A 67 -1.81 2.70 13.83
C GLN A 67 -0.41 3.22 14.20
N ASN A 68 0.63 2.41 14.08
CA ASN A 68 2.01 2.83 14.27
C ASN A 68 2.43 3.89 13.24
N TYR A 69 2.09 3.70 11.97
CA TYR A 69 2.33 4.68 10.92
C TYR A 69 1.65 6.02 11.22
N ILE A 70 0.39 6.01 11.64
CA ILE A 70 -0.36 7.20 12.02
C ILE A 70 0.34 7.90 13.18
N LYS A 71 0.68 7.18 14.24
CA LYS A 71 1.38 7.73 15.42
C LYS A 71 2.73 8.34 15.09
N GLU A 72 3.47 7.75 14.17
CA GLU A 72 4.81 8.21 13.79
C GLU A 72 4.78 9.36 12.79
N ARG A 73 3.84 9.40 11.87
CA ARG A 73 3.85 10.34 10.75
C ARG A 73 2.93 11.53 10.92
N PHE A 74 1.75 11.38 11.56
CA PHE A 74 0.74 12.43 11.72
C PHE A 74 0.93 13.21 13.03
N ARG A 75 2.12 13.83 13.18
CA ARG A 75 2.53 14.55 14.40
C ARG A 75 2.27 16.06 14.35
N ASN A 76 1.97 16.58 13.17
CA ASN A 76 1.73 18.01 12.99
C ASN A 76 0.23 18.29 13.09
N GLU A 77 -0.10 19.53 13.42
CA GLU A 77 -1.48 20.01 13.48
C GLU A 77 -1.62 21.33 12.72
N PHE A 78 -2.71 21.50 12.01
CA PHE A 78 -3.09 22.71 11.32
C PHE A 78 -4.61 22.82 11.33
N ASP A 79 -5.12 23.91 11.85
CA ASP A 79 -6.57 24.17 11.99
C ASP A 79 -7.33 23.03 12.68
N GLY A 80 -6.78 22.52 13.80
CA GLY A 80 -7.36 21.41 14.58
C GLY A 80 -7.27 20.03 13.90
N ARG A 81 -6.63 19.93 12.73
CA ARG A 81 -6.51 18.69 11.96
C ARG A 81 -5.08 18.16 12.00
N LYS A 82 -4.91 16.90 12.36
CA LYS A 82 -3.60 16.22 12.30
C LYS A 82 -3.19 15.97 10.86
N TYR A 83 -1.91 16.17 10.54
CA TYR A 83 -1.37 15.92 9.22
C TYR A 83 0.07 15.40 9.24
N MET A 84 0.45 14.77 8.16
CA MET A 84 1.85 14.48 7.83
C MET A 84 2.32 15.29 6.62
N LEU A 85 3.63 15.49 6.51
CA LEU A 85 4.25 16.10 5.32
C LEU A 85 4.68 15.03 4.33
N ALA A 86 4.28 15.20 3.08
CA ALA A 86 4.70 14.37 1.96
C ALA A 86 5.38 15.22 0.89
N PRO A 87 6.44 14.70 0.23
CA PRO A 87 7.10 15.42 -0.86
C PRO A 87 6.13 15.62 -2.04
N ILE A 88 6.29 16.74 -2.75
CA ILE A 88 5.52 17.07 -3.96
C ILE A 88 6.42 17.34 -5.16
N GLU A 89 7.72 17.27 -4.96
CA GLU A 89 8.71 17.38 -6.02
C GLU A 89 9.33 16.02 -6.34
N ARG A 90 9.71 15.85 -7.59
CA ARG A 90 10.43 14.66 -8.04
C ARG A 90 11.86 14.70 -7.54
N ASN A 91 12.45 13.55 -7.36
CA ASN A 91 13.87 13.36 -7.03
C ASN A 91 14.62 12.73 -8.21
N ALA A 92 15.94 12.56 -8.05
CA ALA A 92 16.79 11.98 -9.08
C ALA A 92 16.35 10.58 -9.54
N ALA A 93 15.87 9.73 -8.61
CA ALA A 93 15.40 8.38 -8.93
C ALA A 93 14.14 8.36 -9.82
N LEU A 94 13.29 9.38 -9.71
CA LEU A 94 12.10 9.55 -10.55
C LEU A 94 12.39 10.22 -11.89
N GLY A 95 13.60 10.72 -12.08
CA GLY A 95 14.03 11.43 -13.29
C GLY A 95 13.32 12.76 -13.52
N ILE A 96 13.76 13.49 -14.55
CA ILE A 96 13.19 14.78 -14.93
C ILE A 96 11.93 14.56 -15.79
N ARG A 97 10.89 15.38 -15.55
CA ARG A 97 9.76 15.56 -16.47
C ARG A 97 9.68 17.03 -16.86
N PRO A 98 10.14 17.42 -18.05
CA PRO A 98 10.20 18.82 -18.47
C PRO A 98 8.86 19.56 -18.40
N ASN A 99 7.76 18.91 -18.77
CA ASN A 99 6.41 19.45 -18.73
C ASN A 99 5.87 19.70 -17.29
N LEU A 100 6.53 19.15 -16.28
CA LEU A 100 6.22 19.37 -14.86
C LEU A 100 7.29 20.23 -14.17
N LYS A 101 8.23 20.81 -14.92
CA LYS A 101 9.23 21.73 -14.40
C LYS A 101 8.79 23.18 -14.69
N TYR A 102 8.13 23.78 -13.73
CA TYR A 102 7.61 25.14 -13.79
C TYR A 102 7.84 25.84 -12.46
N GLU A 103 7.91 27.18 -12.49
CA GLU A 103 8.01 28.03 -11.30
C GLU A 103 6.63 28.15 -10.63
N TYR A 104 6.59 28.07 -9.30
CA TYR A 104 5.43 28.34 -8.47
C TYR A 104 5.85 29.01 -7.16
N ASN A 105 5.31 30.20 -6.88
CA ASN A 105 5.64 31.03 -5.71
C ASN A 105 7.16 31.23 -5.51
N GLY A 106 7.88 31.54 -6.61
CA GLY A 106 9.32 31.76 -6.58
C GLY A 106 10.17 30.51 -6.48
N TYR A 107 9.57 29.31 -6.53
CA TYR A 107 10.27 28.02 -6.41
C TYR A 107 10.13 27.18 -7.68
N THR A 108 11.25 26.63 -8.17
CA THR A 108 11.28 25.68 -9.29
C THR A 108 12.04 24.43 -8.88
N PRO A 109 11.40 23.27 -8.78
CA PRO A 109 12.07 22.03 -8.37
C PRO A 109 13.04 21.55 -9.45
N THR A 110 14.21 21.03 -9.03
CA THR A 110 15.27 20.56 -9.93
C THR A 110 14.79 19.51 -10.93
N TYR A 111 14.01 18.53 -10.46
CA TYR A 111 13.52 17.41 -11.28
C TYR A 111 12.06 17.57 -11.72
N GLY A 112 11.40 18.69 -11.34
CA GLY A 112 10.01 18.98 -11.62
C GLY A 112 9.06 18.57 -10.49
N TRP A 113 7.82 18.97 -10.61
CA TRP A 113 6.75 18.65 -9.68
C TRP A 113 6.22 17.24 -9.91
N MET A 114 5.52 16.66 -8.92
CA MET A 114 4.79 15.40 -9.05
C MET A 114 3.41 15.57 -9.71
N MET A 115 2.99 16.81 -9.95
CA MET A 115 1.64 17.15 -10.42
C MET A 115 1.64 18.35 -11.35
N SER A 116 0.51 18.57 -12.03
CA SER A 116 0.30 19.74 -12.88
C SER A 116 0.16 21.03 -12.06
N ARG A 117 0.33 22.18 -12.73
CA ARG A 117 0.19 23.52 -12.13
C ARG A 117 -1.20 23.73 -11.52
N GLU A 118 -2.23 23.31 -12.22
CA GLU A 118 -3.63 23.46 -11.79
C GLU A 118 -3.89 22.69 -10.49
N LYS A 119 -3.37 21.48 -10.40
CA LYS A 119 -3.50 20.67 -9.19
C LYS A 119 -2.70 21.24 -8.02
N LEU A 120 -1.53 21.82 -8.30
CA LEU A 120 -0.72 22.49 -7.27
C LEU A 120 -1.44 23.75 -6.75
N GLN A 121 -2.04 24.56 -7.64
CA GLN A 121 -2.85 25.72 -7.26
C GLN A 121 -4.07 25.32 -6.44
N GLN A 122 -4.69 24.19 -6.76
CA GLN A 122 -5.81 23.68 -5.96
C GLN A 122 -5.35 23.30 -4.56
N PHE A 123 -4.19 22.63 -4.44
CA PHE A 123 -3.63 22.28 -3.14
C PHE A 123 -3.27 23.54 -2.30
N ASP A 124 -2.83 24.61 -2.93
CA ASP A 124 -2.56 25.87 -2.25
C ASP A 124 -3.85 26.50 -1.72
N LYS A 125 -4.89 26.61 -2.55
CA LYS A 125 -6.22 27.08 -2.14
C LYS A 125 -6.84 26.25 -1.01
N ASP A 126 -6.62 24.96 -1.01
CA ASP A 126 -7.11 24.01 0.01
C ASP A 126 -6.25 23.99 1.29
N ASN A 127 -5.26 24.89 1.41
CA ASN A 127 -4.28 24.92 2.49
C ASN A 127 -3.48 23.60 2.63
N LYS A 128 -3.33 22.84 1.53
CA LYS A 128 -2.58 21.59 1.51
C LYS A 128 -1.10 21.76 1.18
N LEU A 129 -0.64 22.98 0.87
CA LEU A 129 0.79 23.27 0.74
C LEU A 129 1.35 23.76 2.07
N HIS A 130 2.57 23.30 2.36
CA HIS A 130 3.37 23.73 3.49
C HIS A 130 4.76 24.16 2.98
N TRP A 131 5.08 25.42 3.13
CA TRP A 131 6.40 25.97 2.80
C TRP A 131 7.26 25.98 4.06
N ASN A 132 8.39 25.28 4.03
CA ASN A 132 9.32 25.31 5.16
C ASN A 132 10.12 26.62 5.20
N SER A 133 10.91 26.83 6.27
CA SER A 133 11.74 28.03 6.44
C SER A 133 12.79 28.27 5.35
N LYS A 134 13.11 27.25 4.56
CA LYS A 134 14.03 27.31 3.40
C LYS A 134 13.31 27.56 2.08
N GLY A 135 12.00 27.84 2.10
CA GLY A 135 11.19 28.03 0.90
C GLY A 135 10.94 26.76 0.09
N LYS A 136 11.14 25.57 0.69
CA LYS A 136 10.86 24.30 0.03
C LYS A 136 9.46 23.80 0.37
N PRO A 137 8.65 23.46 -0.65
CA PRO A 137 7.27 23.05 -0.41
C PRO A 137 7.14 21.57 -0.13
N ASN A 138 6.14 21.21 0.68
CA ASN A 138 5.65 19.87 0.92
C ASN A 138 4.12 19.88 0.89
N ARG A 139 3.51 18.71 0.74
CA ARG A 139 2.05 18.56 0.85
C ARG A 139 1.67 18.15 2.26
N ARG A 140 0.66 18.83 2.84
CA ARG A 140 -0.06 18.30 3.99
C ARG A 140 -0.99 17.18 3.53
N VAL A 141 -0.86 16.03 4.14
CA VAL A 141 -1.81 14.92 4.03
C VAL A 141 -2.53 14.84 5.35
N PHE A 142 -3.80 15.20 5.38
CA PHE A 142 -4.59 15.21 6.61
C PHE A 142 -5.02 13.79 6.99
N LEU A 143 -5.08 13.53 8.31
CA LEU A 143 -5.43 12.21 8.83
C LEU A 143 -6.86 11.80 8.49
N ASP A 144 -7.78 12.75 8.51
CA ASP A 144 -9.19 12.54 8.15
C ASP A 144 -9.43 12.26 6.65
N GLU A 145 -8.43 12.53 5.79
CA GLU A 145 -8.42 12.19 4.37
C GLU A 145 -7.57 10.93 4.07
N TYR A 146 -6.89 10.40 5.08
CA TYR A 146 -6.01 9.24 4.92
C TYR A 146 -6.81 7.95 4.95
N LYS A 147 -6.71 7.18 3.88
CA LYS A 147 -7.48 5.93 3.72
C LYS A 147 -6.90 4.73 4.49
N GLY A 148 -5.71 4.86 5.05
CA GLY A 148 -4.99 3.77 5.67
C GLY A 148 -3.90 3.16 4.79
N GLN A 149 -3.32 2.06 5.25
CA GLN A 149 -2.37 1.28 4.48
C GLN A 149 -3.11 0.34 3.53
N PRO A 150 -2.64 0.20 2.28
CA PRO A 150 -3.19 -0.79 1.37
C PRO A 150 -2.94 -2.20 1.90
N THR A 151 -3.89 -3.10 1.68
CA THR A 151 -3.70 -4.51 1.99
C THR A 151 -2.56 -5.08 1.15
N GLU A 152 -1.58 -5.66 1.81
CA GLU A 152 -0.41 -6.28 1.20
C GLU A 152 -0.65 -7.77 0.90
N ASN A 153 0.32 -8.43 0.27
CA ASN A 153 0.24 -9.85 -0.05
C ASN A 153 0.77 -10.77 1.07
N LEU A 154 1.16 -10.23 2.20
CA LEU A 154 1.53 -10.98 3.41
C LEU A 154 0.42 -10.82 4.46
N TRP A 155 -0.34 -11.90 4.69
CA TRP A 155 -1.45 -11.90 5.64
C TRP A 155 -1.03 -12.58 6.93
N THR A 156 -0.85 -11.79 7.99
CA THR A 156 -0.41 -12.26 9.31
C THR A 156 -1.49 -12.10 10.38
N ASP A 157 -2.54 -11.36 10.09
CA ASP A 157 -3.63 -10.95 10.97
C ASP A 157 -4.94 -11.74 10.76
N ILE A 158 -4.99 -12.59 9.71
CA ILE A 158 -6.13 -13.47 9.44
C ILE A 158 -5.86 -14.85 10.06
N TYR A 159 -6.51 -15.13 11.17
CA TYR A 159 -6.36 -16.41 11.88
C TYR A 159 -7.27 -17.48 11.28
N VAL A 160 -6.85 -18.76 11.43
CA VAL A 160 -7.70 -19.90 11.08
C VAL A 160 -8.95 -19.92 11.96
N ILE A 161 -10.07 -20.29 11.37
CA ILE A 161 -11.32 -20.48 12.09
C ILE A 161 -11.13 -21.64 13.07
N ASN A 162 -11.52 -21.43 14.34
CA ASN A 162 -11.48 -22.48 15.35
C ASN A 162 -12.29 -23.69 14.85
N PRO A 163 -11.79 -24.93 14.98
CA PRO A 163 -12.51 -26.15 14.59
C PRO A 163 -13.91 -26.29 15.20
N MET A 164 -14.16 -25.65 16.35
CA MET A 164 -15.45 -25.65 17.04
C MET A 164 -16.32 -24.42 16.72
N ALA A 165 -15.87 -23.51 15.85
CA ALA A 165 -16.63 -22.31 15.49
C ALA A 165 -17.86 -22.66 14.64
N ARG A 166 -18.99 -21.97 14.92
CA ARG A 166 -20.25 -22.17 14.19
C ARG A 166 -20.20 -21.77 12.72
N GLU A 167 -19.30 -20.84 12.37
CA GLU A 167 -19.09 -20.35 11.00
C GLU A 167 -18.25 -21.30 10.13
N ARG A 168 -17.78 -22.42 10.67
CA ARG A 168 -16.98 -23.37 9.92
C ARG A 168 -17.84 -24.03 8.84
N VAL A 169 -17.52 -23.78 7.59
CA VAL A 169 -18.03 -24.56 6.45
C VAL A 169 -17.25 -25.87 6.42
N ASN A 170 -17.91 -27.03 6.45
CA ASN A 170 -17.33 -28.39 6.49
C ASN A 170 -16.31 -28.67 5.39
N TYR A 171 -15.26 -27.88 5.35
CA TYR A 171 -14.12 -28.00 4.46
C TYR A 171 -12.88 -28.23 5.31
N ASP A 172 -12.18 -29.33 5.07
CA ASP A 172 -10.94 -29.67 5.78
C ASP A 172 -9.80 -28.78 5.27
N THR A 173 -9.33 -27.87 6.12
CA THR A 173 -8.14 -27.04 5.90
C THR A 173 -6.95 -27.54 6.72
#